data_782c74ee942229810c32032a83fc9232
#
_entry.id   782c74ee942229810c32032a83fc9232
#
_cell.length_a   1.000
_cell.length_b   1.000
_cell.length_c   1.000
_cell.angle_alpha   90.00
_cell.angle_beta   90.00
_cell.angle_gamma   90.00
#
_symmetry.space_group_name_H-M   'P 1'
#
loop_
_entity.id
_entity.type
_entity.pdbx_description
1 polymer ?
#
loop_
_entity_poly.entity_id
_entity_poly.type
_entity_poly.pdbx_seq_one_letter_code
_entity_poly.pdbx_strand_id
1 'polypeptide(L)'
;LLPINVADPKVFIGLLIGGAVPFLFSALAINAVSRTAGVVVQEVRRQFADGLIMKGEKKPDHGPVIDICTAASLRELVTPALLAVLTPVIVGFGIGFTALGAFLVAVILVGQLMANYLSNAGGAWDNAKKYIEDGNEGGKGSDSHKAAVIADTVGDPFKDTAGPALNPLIKVMNLVSLLMLPAIINMSDIDPVTKIATPTGGGIAIAGVALVVLIGSIAFSKRKKEAFGGGENFAAAASAAD
;
A
#
# COMPACT_ATOMS: atom_id res chain seq x y z
N LEU A 1 -25.85 10.61 -22.01
CA LEU A 1 -25.01 10.57 -20.80
C LEU A 1 -25.91 10.51 -19.58
N LEU A 2 -25.88 9.42 -18.83
CA LEU A 2 -26.59 9.33 -17.56
C LEU A 2 -25.80 10.13 -16.51
N PRO A 3 -26.39 11.10 -15.83
CA PRO A 3 -25.70 11.81 -14.76
C PRO A 3 -25.41 10.88 -13.60
N ILE A 4 -24.21 10.96 -13.02
CA ILE A 4 -23.88 10.25 -11.78
C ILE A 4 -24.55 11.01 -10.64
N ASN A 5 -25.62 10.43 -10.07
CA ASN A 5 -26.35 11.03 -8.95
C ASN A 5 -25.77 10.48 -7.63
N VAL A 6 -25.15 11.35 -6.84
CA VAL A 6 -24.54 10.98 -5.55
C VAL A 6 -25.59 10.53 -4.51
N ALA A 7 -26.85 10.92 -4.66
CA ALA A 7 -27.93 10.45 -3.81
C ALA A 7 -28.36 8.99 -4.09
N ASP A 8 -27.93 8.40 -5.21
CA ASP A 8 -28.15 6.98 -5.48
C ASP A 8 -27.29 6.14 -4.51
N PRO A 9 -27.89 5.22 -3.74
CA PRO A 9 -27.14 4.36 -2.81
C PRO A 9 -26.01 3.57 -3.45
N LYS A 10 -26.17 3.09 -4.70
CA LYS A 10 -25.13 2.33 -5.43
C LYS A 10 -23.93 3.23 -5.77
N VAL A 11 -24.21 4.45 -6.22
CA VAL A 11 -23.18 5.46 -6.51
C VAL A 11 -22.44 5.83 -5.22
N PHE A 12 -23.16 6.07 -4.13
CA PHE A 12 -22.58 6.40 -2.83
C PHE A 12 -21.69 5.29 -2.29
N ILE A 13 -22.12 4.02 -2.39
CA ILE A 13 -21.30 2.87 -2.02
C ILE A 13 -20.03 2.80 -2.89
N GLY A 14 -20.16 3.05 -4.20
CA GLY A 14 -19.00 3.13 -5.11
C GLY A 14 -17.98 4.18 -4.66
N LEU A 15 -18.42 5.38 -4.29
CA LEU A 15 -17.56 6.44 -3.75
C LEU A 15 -16.85 6.02 -2.46
N LEU A 16 -17.56 5.40 -1.51
CA LEU A 16 -16.97 4.94 -0.25
C LEU A 16 -15.89 3.89 -0.47
N ILE A 17 -16.17 2.89 -1.32
CA ILE A 17 -15.17 1.84 -1.65
C ILE A 17 -13.97 2.49 -2.35
N GLY A 18 -14.20 3.35 -3.33
CA GLY A 18 -13.14 4.04 -4.06
C GLY A 18 -12.26 4.90 -3.16
N GLY A 19 -12.86 5.60 -2.19
CA GLY A 19 -12.14 6.37 -1.20
C GLY A 19 -11.33 5.52 -0.21
N ALA A 20 -11.82 4.33 0.14
CA ALA A 20 -11.15 3.43 1.09
C ALA A 20 -9.93 2.70 0.50
N VAL A 21 -9.94 2.43 -0.82
CA VAL A 21 -8.89 1.63 -1.49
C VAL A 21 -7.50 2.23 -1.36
N PRO A 22 -7.25 3.53 -1.59
CA PRO A 22 -5.91 4.11 -1.43
C PRO A 22 -5.35 3.94 -0.01
N PHE A 23 -6.18 4.03 1.02
CA PHE A 23 -5.78 3.79 2.41
C PHE A 23 -5.39 2.33 2.64
N LEU A 24 -6.22 1.39 2.19
CA LEU A 24 -5.94 -0.04 2.31
C LEU A 24 -4.66 -0.42 1.57
N PHE A 25 -4.49 0.08 0.34
CA PHE A 25 -3.28 -0.14 -0.46
C PHE A 25 -2.03 0.39 0.24
N SER A 26 -2.07 1.63 0.73
CA SER A 26 -0.95 2.24 1.44
C SER A 26 -0.58 1.46 2.70
N ALA A 27 -1.58 1.02 3.48
CA ALA A 27 -1.35 0.19 4.66
C ALA A 27 -0.71 -1.16 4.31
N LEU A 28 -1.12 -1.81 3.21
CA LEU A 28 -0.51 -3.06 2.74
C LEU A 28 0.93 -2.85 2.29
N ALA A 29 1.21 -1.78 1.54
CA ALA A 29 2.55 -1.45 1.06
C ALA A 29 3.51 -1.13 2.21
N ILE A 30 3.11 -0.26 3.15
CA ILE A 30 3.91 0.12 4.32
C ILE A 30 4.24 -1.10 5.18
N ASN A 31 3.24 -1.96 5.47
CA ASN A 31 3.47 -3.17 6.24
C ASN A 31 4.39 -4.17 5.51
N ALA A 32 4.31 -4.27 4.18
CA ALA A 32 5.18 -5.13 3.38
C ALA A 32 6.65 -4.69 3.48
N VAL A 33 6.91 -3.39 3.32
CA VAL A 33 8.27 -2.81 3.48
C VAL A 33 8.80 -3.04 4.88
N SER A 34 8.00 -2.77 5.91
CA SER A 34 8.43 -2.95 7.31
C SER A 34 8.82 -4.40 7.62
N ARG A 35 8.06 -5.39 7.09
CA ARG A 35 8.42 -6.81 7.22
C ARG A 35 9.74 -7.15 6.55
N THR A 36 9.93 -6.67 5.32
CA THR A 36 11.15 -6.94 4.53
C THR A 36 12.36 -6.28 5.17
N ALA A 37 12.23 -5.02 5.62
CA ALA A 37 13.29 -4.29 6.31
C ALA A 37 13.77 -5.05 7.55
N GLY A 38 12.87 -5.64 8.33
CA GLY A 38 13.23 -6.46 9.49
C GLY A 38 14.16 -7.63 9.13
N VAL A 39 13.90 -8.34 8.02
CA VAL A 39 14.76 -9.44 7.55
C VAL A 39 16.12 -8.93 7.10
N VAL A 40 16.14 -7.82 6.36
CA VAL A 40 17.40 -7.19 5.90
C VAL A 40 18.25 -6.77 7.09
N VAL A 41 17.66 -6.15 8.10
CA VAL A 41 18.38 -5.75 9.33
C VAL A 41 19.01 -6.96 10.03
N GLN A 42 18.31 -8.10 10.11
CA GLN A 42 18.89 -9.32 10.69
C GLN A 42 20.09 -9.82 9.90
N GLU A 43 20.01 -9.82 8.56
CA GLU A 43 21.12 -10.23 7.71
C GLU A 43 22.33 -9.27 7.85
N VAL A 44 22.09 -7.96 7.88
CA VAL A 44 23.14 -6.95 8.12
C VAL A 44 23.79 -7.18 9.48
N ARG A 45 23.02 -7.37 10.54
CA ARG A 45 23.57 -7.66 11.89
C ARG A 45 24.40 -8.94 11.90
N ARG A 46 23.99 -9.98 11.17
CA ARG A 46 24.73 -11.23 11.04
C ARG A 46 26.11 -10.99 10.40
N GLN A 47 26.15 -10.19 9.34
CA GLN A 47 27.42 -9.89 8.65
C GLN A 47 28.36 -9.04 9.50
N PHE A 48 27.84 -8.14 10.32
CA PHE A 48 28.62 -7.24 11.16
C PHE A 48 29.01 -7.81 12.52
N ALA A 49 28.51 -9.02 12.88
CA ALA A 49 28.70 -9.61 14.21
C ALA A 49 30.16 -9.88 14.58
N ASP A 50 31.02 -10.17 13.62
CA ASP A 50 32.46 -10.43 13.81
C ASP A 50 33.32 -9.15 13.95
N GLY A 51 32.72 -7.97 13.68
CA GLY A 51 33.40 -6.66 13.74
C GLY A 51 34.44 -6.41 12.65
N LEU A 52 34.71 -7.39 11.78
CA LEU A 52 35.77 -7.27 10.74
C LEU A 52 35.38 -6.24 9.66
N ILE A 53 34.10 -6.16 9.32
CA ILE A 53 33.59 -5.17 8.36
C ILE A 53 33.79 -3.76 8.91
N MET A 54 33.51 -3.53 10.21
CA MET A 54 33.70 -2.23 10.86
C MET A 54 35.18 -1.80 10.91
N LYS A 55 36.09 -2.75 10.95
CA LYS A 55 37.56 -2.51 10.92
C LYS A 55 38.10 -2.33 9.50
N GLY A 56 37.28 -2.54 8.47
CA GLY A 56 37.71 -2.48 7.08
C GLY A 56 38.50 -3.71 6.62
N GLU A 57 38.60 -4.77 7.43
CA GLU A 57 39.30 -6.01 7.15
C GLU A 57 38.51 -6.97 6.26
N LYS A 58 37.18 -6.77 6.17
CA LYS A 58 36.27 -7.58 5.36
C LYS A 58 35.29 -6.70 4.64
N LYS A 59 34.97 -7.01 3.37
CA LYS A 59 33.90 -6.34 2.63
C LYS A 59 32.55 -6.99 2.95
N PRO A 60 31.45 -6.20 3.03
CA PRO A 60 30.12 -6.76 3.16
C PRO A 60 29.74 -7.56 1.90
N ASP A 61 29.01 -8.66 2.10
CA ASP A 61 28.44 -9.46 1.02
C ASP A 61 27.03 -8.94 0.71
N HIS A 62 26.84 -8.33 -0.45
CA HIS A 62 25.55 -7.78 -0.86
C HIS A 62 24.60 -8.83 -1.43
N GLY A 63 25.10 -10.00 -1.86
CA GLY A 63 24.32 -11.07 -2.49
C GLY A 63 23.10 -11.48 -1.66
N PRO A 64 23.26 -11.91 -0.39
CA PRO A 64 22.13 -12.31 0.45
C PRO A 64 21.08 -11.21 0.66
N VAL A 65 21.49 -9.95 0.75
CA VAL A 65 20.56 -8.82 0.90
C VAL A 65 19.75 -8.61 -0.37
N ILE A 66 20.40 -8.70 -1.54
CA ILE A 66 19.72 -8.59 -2.85
C ILE A 66 18.71 -9.72 -3.01
N ASP A 67 19.07 -10.96 -2.66
CA ASP A 67 18.19 -12.12 -2.74
C ASP A 67 16.97 -11.96 -1.83
N ILE A 68 17.15 -11.50 -0.59
CA ILE A 68 16.07 -11.20 0.36
C ILE A 68 15.14 -10.15 -0.24
N CYS A 69 15.66 -9.03 -0.72
CA CYS A 69 14.86 -7.95 -1.29
C CYS A 69 14.09 -8.40 -2.53
N THR A 70 14.71 -9.15 -3.43
CA THR A 70 14.07 -9.63 -4.66
C THR A 70 12.94 -10.61 -4.36
N ALA A 71 13.21 -11.62 -3.52
CA ALA A 71 12.22 -12.61 -3.14
C ALA A 71 11.04 -11.98 -2.38
N ALA A 72 11.31 -11.04 -1.46
CA ALA A 72 10.28 -10.30 -0.73
C ALA A 72 9.45 -9.43 -1.67
N SER A 73 10.06 -8.69 -2.59
CA SER A 73 9.36 -7.82 -3.55
C SER A 73 8.35 -8.61 -4.38
N LEU A 74 8.76 -9.74 -4.98
CA LEU A 74 7.87 -10.58 -5.77
C LEU A 74 6.68 -11.11 -4.95
N ARG A 75 6.93 -11.50 -3.72
CA ARG A 75 5.91 -12.08 -2.83
C ARG A 75 4.94 -11.04 -2.28
N GLU A 76 5.43 -9.88 -1.90
CA GLU A 76 4.63 -8.83 -1.26
C GLU A 76 3.80 -8.02 -2.27
N LEU A 77 4.16 -8.01 -3.54
CA LEU A 77 3.40 -7.37 -4.61
C LEU A 77 2.07 -8.06 -4.95
N VAL A 78 1.91 -9.35 -4.64
CA VAL A 78 0.71 -10.13 -5.03
C VAL A 78 -0.58 -9.52 -4.46
N THR A 79 -0.62 -9.21 -3.17
CA THR A 79 -1.84 -8.68 -2.54
C THR A 79 -2.22 -7.28 -3.02
N PRO A 80 -1.30 -6.30 -3.11
CA PRO A 80 -1.59 -5.01 -3.73
C PRO A 80 -2.02 -5.10 -5.20
N ALA A 81 -1.41 -6.00 -5.99
CA ALA A 81 -1.78 -6.20 -7.38
C ALA A 81 -3.20 -6.77 -7.52
N LEU A 82 -3.55 -7.77 -6.71
CA LEU A 82 -4.90 -8.31 -6.66
C LEU A 82 -5.93 -7.25 -6.23
N LEU A 83 -5.60 -6.41 -5.27
CA LEU A 83 -6.45 -5.28 -4.87
C LEU A 83 -6.71 -4.35 -6.05
N ALA A 84 -5.67 -3.98 -6.80
CA ALA A 84 -5.77 -3.08 -7.95
C ALA A 84 -6.65 -3.63 -9.08
N VAL A 85 -6.60 -4.93 -9.33
CA VAL A 85 -7.33 -5.57 -10.43
C VAL A 85 -8.73 -5.99 -10.00
N LEU A 86 -8.87 -6.62 -8.83
CA LEU A 86 -10.13 -7.24 -8.43
C LEU A 86 -11.15 -6.23 -7.88
N THR A 87 -10.72 -5.11 -7.28
CA THR A 87 -11.69 -4.15 -6.72
C THR A 87 -12.57 -3.51 -7.80
N PRO A 88 -12.07 -3.01 -8.95
CA PRO A 88 -12.92 -2.56 -10.04
C PRO A 88 -13.86 -3.66 -10.57
N VAL A 89 -13.40 -4.91 -10.63
CA VAL A 89 -14.21 -6.06 -11.04
C VAL A 89 -15.36 -6.29 -10.06
N ILE A 90 -15.06 -6.28 -8.76
CA ILE A 90 -16.08 -6.45 -7.70
C ILE A 90 -17.14 -5.34 -7.78
N VAL A 91 -16.72 -4.07 -7.89
CA VAL A 91 -17.64 -2.95 -7.95
C VAL A 91 -18.46 -2.96 -9.24
N GLY A 92 -17.80 -3.17 -10.39
CA GLY A 92 -18.46 -3.14 -11.69
C GLY A 92 -19.47 -4.26 -11.88
N PHE A 93 -19.08 -5.51 -11.65
CA PHE A 93 -19.95 -6.67 -11.81
C PHE A 93 -20.89 -6.91 -10.63
N GLY A 94 -20.54 -6.47 -9.41
CA GLY A 94 -21.34 -6.69 -8.21
C GLY A 94 -22.35 -5.58 -7.91
N ILE A 95 -22.04 -4.32 -8.27
CA ILE A 95 -22.91 -3.17 -7.97
C ILE A 95 -23.45 -2.55 -9.26
N GLY A 96 -22.59 -2.39 -10.27
CA GLY A 96 -22.94 -1.88 -11.59
C GLY A 96 -22.02 -0.78 -12.10
N PHE A 97 -22.17 -0.41 -13.37
CA PHE A 97 -21.26 0.51 -14.06
C PHE A 97 -21.35 1.96 -13.53
N THR A 98 -22.50 2.41 -13.02
CA THR A 98 -22.64 3.74 -12.40
C THR A 98 -21.83 3.83 -11.10
N ALA A 99 -21.89 2.78 -10.27
CA ALA A 99 -21.07 2.66 -9.08
C ALA A 99 -19.57 2.58 -9.41
N LEU A 100 -19.20 1.88 -10.51
CA LEU A 100 -17.83 1.82 -10.99
C LEU A 100 -17.31 3.20 -11.40
N GLY A 101 -18.13 4.01 -12.08
CA GLY A 101 -17.78 5.39 -12.42
C GLY A 101 -17.51 6.24 -11.17
N ALA A 102 -18.38 6.16 -10.17
CA ALA A 102 -18.22 6.86 -8.90
C ALA A 102 -16.98 6.35 -8.11
N PHE A 103 -16.76 5.04 -8.10
CA PHE A 103 -15.56 4.41 -7.54
C PHE A 103 -14.29 5.00 -8.14
N LEU A 104 -14.21 5.12 -9.46
CA LEU A 104 -13.03 5.67 -10.14
C LEU A 104 -12.78 7.14 -9.77
N VAL A 105 -13.84 7.96 -9.71
CA VAL A 105 -13.72 9.36 -9.28
C VAL A 105 -13.11 9.43 -7.89
N ALA A 106 -13.60 8.63 -6.95
CA ALA A 106 -13.09 8.62 -5.57
C ALA A 106 -11.65 8.09 -5.48
N VAL A 107 -11.32 7.01 -6.22
CA VAL A 107 -9.94 6.48 -6.27
C VAL A 107 -8.96 7.54 -6.78
N ILE A 108 -9.33 8.27 -7.84
CA ILE A 108 -8.47 9.31 -8.40
C ILE A 108 -8.27 10.44 -7.40
N LEU A 109 -9.35 10.97 -6.83
CA LEU A 109 -9.29 12.11 -5.91
C LEU A 109 -8.54 11.75 -4.63
N VAL A 110 -8.95 10.70 -3.95
CA VAL A 110 -8.36 10.28 -2.68
C VAL A 110 -6.95 9.74 -2.89
N GLY A 111 -6.74 8.97 -3.95
CA GLY A 111 -5.42 8.43 -4.28
C GLY A 111 -4.39 9.52 -4.59
N GLN A 112 -4.79 10.56 -5.33
CA GLN A 112 -3.91 11.70 -5.62
C GLN A 112 -3.58 12.51 -4.36
N LEU A 113 -4.59 12.79 -3.52
CA LEU A 113 -4.38 13.48 -2.25
C LEU A 113 -3.46 12.68 -1.32
N MET A 114 -3.70 11.36 -1.21
CA MET A 114 -2.91 10.47 -0.36
C MET A 114 -1.47 10.34 -0.86
N ALA A 115 -1.25 10.25 -2.18
CA ALA A 115 0.09 10.20 -2.76
C ALA A 115 0.90 11.46 -2.41
N ASN A 116 0.30 12.63 -2.58
CA ASN A 116 0.93 13.90 -2.23
C ASN A 116 1.19 14.00 -0.71
N TYR A 117 0.20 13.60 0.11
CA TYR A 117 0.33 13.61 1.57
C TYR A 117 1.50 12.74 2.03
N LEU A 118 1.55 11.48 1.59
CA LEU A 118 2.60 10.54 2.02
C LEU A 118 3.98 10.98 1.56
N SER A 119 4.12 11.44 0.32
CA SER A 119 5.39 11.93 -0.21
C SER A 119 5.88 13.17 0.53
N ASN A 120 5.00 14.13 0.81
CA ASN A 120 5.36 15.37 1.49
C ASN A 120 5.63 15.16 2.98
N ALA A 121 4.79 14.35 3.67
CA ALA A 121 4.98 14.05 5.09
C ALA A 121 6.30 13.30 5.33
N GLY A 122 6.57 12.24 4.53
CA GLY A 122 7.82 11.50 4.62
C GLY A 122 9.03 12.36 4.25
N GLY A 123 8.92 13.19 3.22
CA GLY A 123 9.96 14.14 2.82
C GLY A 123 10.25 15.21 3.87
N ALA A 124 9.22 15.67 4.60
CA ALA A 124 9.40 16.64 5.68
C ALA A 124 10.24 16.06 6.84
N TRP A 125 10.00 14.80 7.22
CA TRP A 125 10.78 14.14 8.28
C TRP A 125 12.23 13.87 7.87
N ASP A 126 12.48 13.45 6.64
CA ASP A 126 13.84 13.31 6.10
C ASP A 126 14.58 14.66 6.09
N ASN A 127 13.93 15.73 5.64
CA ASN A 127 14.50 17.07 5.64
C ASN A 127 14.76 17.58 7.06
N ALA A 128 13.89 17.31 8.02
CA ALA A 128 14.09 17.65 9.42
C ALA A 128 15.33 16.95 9.99
N LYS A 129 15.52 15.65 9.68
CA LYS A 129 16.73 14.91 10.07
C LYS A 129 17.99 15.56 9.49
N LYS A 130 18.01 15.86 8.19
CA LYS A 130 19.14 16.50 7.52
C LYS A 130 19.45 17.87 8.11
N TYR A 131 18.42 18.69 8.39
CA TYR A 131 18.57 19.99 9.03
C TYR A 131 19.29 19.89 10.39
N ILE A 132 18.96 18.88 11.19
CA ILE A 132 19.62 18.62 12.47
C ILE A 132 21.07 18.14 12.24
N GLU A 133 21.30 17.25 11.27
CA GLU A 133 22.63 16.73 10.92
C GLU A 133 23.58 17.82 10.45
N ASP A 134 23.05 18.91 9.86
CA ASP A 134 23.82 20.11 9.45
C ASP A 134 24.26 20.99 10.63
N GLY A 135 23.97 20.58 11.88
CA GLY A 135 24.44 21.26 13.09
C GLY A 135 23.38 22.07 13.84
N ASN A 136 22.11 22.06 13.35
CA ASN A 136 21.01 22.73 14.04
C ASN A 136 20.47 21.86 15.19
N GLU A 137 19.76 22.46 16.17
CA GLU A 137 19.06 21.75 17.26
C GLU A 137 19.95 20.74 18.03
N GLY A 138 21.23 21.05 18.19
CA GLY A 138 22.20 20.21 18.88
C GLY A 138 23.01 19.29 17.99
N GLY A 139 22.73 19.22 16.70
CA GLY A 139 23.51 18.50 15.72
C GLY A 139 23.41 16.97 15.79
N LYS A 140 24.28 16.32 15.04
CA LYS A 140 24.32 14.85 14.92
C LYS A 140 24.66 14.20 16.27
N GLY A 141 23.87 13.22 16.69
CA GLY A 141 24.02 12.51 17.97
C GLY A 141 23.20 13.09 19.13
N SER A 142 22.59 14.27 18.96
CA SER A 142 21.68 14.87 19.96
C SER A 142 20.38 14.07 20.11
N ASP A 143 19.61 14.34 21.15
CA ASP A 143 18.28 13.70 21.32
C ASP A 143 17.30 14.13 20.23
N SER A 144 17.39 15.37 19.75
CA SER A 144 16.66 15.85 18.57
C SER A 144 17.01 15.02 17.32
N HIS A 145 18.30 14.71 17.11
CA HIS A 145 18.73 13.85 16.01
C HIS A 145 18.17 12.43 16.14
N LYS A 146 18.23 11.81 17.32
CA LYS A 146 17.66 10.48 17.55
C LYS A 146 16.15 10.44 17.24
N ALA A 147 15.41 11.45 17.70
CA ALA A 147 13.97 11.55 17.40
C ALA A 147 13.70 11.73 15.90
N ALA A 148 14.49 12.54 15.21
CA ALA A 148 14.36 12.78 13.78
C ALA A 148 14.70 11.52 12.96
N VAL A 149 15.68 10.71 13.37
CA VAL A 149 15.99 9.40 12.74
C VAL A 149 14.81 8.44 12.87
N ILE A 150 14.13 8.40 14.02
CA ILE A 150 12.91 7.58 14.18
C ILE A 150 11.80 8.06 13.24
N ALA A 151 11.57 9.37 13.17
CA ALA A 151 10.56 9.97 12.31
C ALA A 151 10.84 9.68 10.82
N ASP A 152 12.10 9.82 10.39
CA ASP A 152 12.54 9.49 9.02
C ASP A 152 12.34 8.00 8.69
N THR A 153 12.69 7.10 9.62
CA THR A 153 12.45 5.65 9.46
C THR A 153 10.98 5.33 9.24
N VAL A 154 10.06 6.05 9.89
CA VAL A 154 8.61 5.94 9.65
C VAL A 154 8.22 6.59 8.32
N GLY A 155 8.87 7.69 7.96
CA GLY A 155 8.61 8.46 6.73
C GLY A 155 9.08 7.80 5.45
N ASP A 156 10.16 7.00 5.50
CA ASP A 156 10.73 6.34 4.33
C ASP A 156 9.70 5.44 3.58
N PRO A 157 8.96 4.54 4.23
CA PRO A 157 7.90 3.80 3.56
C PRO A 157 6.80 4.69 2.95
N PHE A 158 6.58 5.88 3.48
CA PHE A 158 5.59 6.83 2.97
C PHE A 158 6.07 7.46 1.67
N LYS A 159 7.27 8.08 1.68
CA LYS A 159 7.79 8.85 0.54
C LYS A 159 8.33 7.96 -0.58
N ASP A 160 8.97 6.85 -0.23
CA ASP A 160 9.74 6.03 -1.18
C ASP A 160 8.94 4.81 -1.68
N THR A 161 7.84 4.42 -1.01
CA THR A 161 7.06 3.25 -1.39
C THR A 161 5.58 3.57 -1.59
N ALA A 162 4.83 3.86 -0.54
CA ALA A 162 3.38 3.98 -0.62
C ALA A 162 2.94 5.18 -1.46
N GLY A 163 3.56 6.35 -1.28
CA GLY A 163 3.26 7.56 -2.05
C GLY A 163 3.42 7.35 -3.56
N PRO A 164 4.63 7.00 -4.04
CA PRO A 164 4.86 6.75 -5.46
C PRO A 164 4.03 5.62 -6.05
N ALA A 165 3.73 4.56 -5.28
CA ALA A 165 2.98 3.40 -5.77
C ALA A 165 1.48 3.68 -6.00
N LEU A 166 0.91 4.71 -5.39
CA LEU A 166 -0.48 5.11 -5.62
C LEU A 166 -0.74 5.59 -7.06
N ASN A 167 0.24 6.21 -7.72
CA ASN A 167 0.10 6.61 -9.13
C ASN A 167 -0.12 5.42 -10.09
N PRO A 168 0.73 4.38 -10.08
CA PRO A 168 0.47 3.16 -10.83
C PRO A 168 -0.85 2.49 -10.45
N LEU A 169 -1.21 2.47 -9.15
CA LEU A 169 -2.48 1.91 -8.68
C LEU A 169 -3.68 2.55 -9.40
N ILE A 170 -3.77 3.88 -9.37
CA ILE A 170 -4.86 4.63 -10.03
C ILE A 170 -4.93 4.29 -11.53
N LYS A 171 -3.78 4.25 -12.20
CA LYS A 171 -3.71 3.93 -13.64
C LYS A 171 -4.19 2.51 -13.93
N VAL A 172 -3.77 1.52 -13.15
CA VAL A 172 -4.19 0.13 -13.32
C VAL A 172 -5.69 -0.01 -13.09
N MET A 173 -6.24 0.59 -12.03
CA MET A 173 -7.68 0.56 -11.75
C MET A 173 -8.51 1.20 -12.88
N ASN A 174 -8.06 2.34 -13.40
CA ASN A 174 -8.70 2.99 -14.55
C ASN A 174 -8.68 2.09 -15.77
N LEU A 175 -7.53 1.51 -16.11
CA LEU A 175 -7.36 0.66 -17.28
C LEU A 175 -8.22 -0.61 -17.18
N VAL A 176 -8.19 -1.30 -16.05
CA VAL A 176 -9.02 -2.48 -15.79
C VAL A 176 -10.51 -2.13 -15.92
N SER A 177 -10.94 -1.02 -15.33
CA SER A 177 -12.34 -0.56 -15.39
C SER A 177 -12.80 -0.31 -16.82
N LEU A 178 -11.98 0.37 -17.63
CA LEU A 178 -12.30 0.66 -19.03
C LEU A 178 -12.34 -0.61 -19.87
N LEU A 179 -11.42 -1.55 -19.66
CA LEU A 179 -11.38 -2.80 -20.41
C LEU A 179 -12.57 -3.71 -20.06
N MET A 180 -13.02 -3.69 -18.80
CA MET A 180 -14.15 -4.50 -18.33
C MET A 180 -15.52 -3.87 -18.60
N LEU A 181 -15.59 -2.57 -18.89
CA LEU A 181 -16.85 -1.83 -19.05
C LEU A 181 -17.82 -2.46 -20.06
N PRO A 182 -17.41 -2.87 -21.27
CA PRO A 182 -18.31 -3.53 -22.22
C PRO A 182 -18.91 -4.82 -21.65
N ALA A 183 -18.11 -5.64 -20.97
CA ALA A 183 -18.57 -6.87 -20.36
C ALA A 183 -19.53 -6.60 -19.19
N ILE A 184 -19.27 -5.60 -18.37
CA ILE A 184 -20.14 -5.17 -17.26
C ILE A 184 -21.50 -4.72 -17.80
N ILE A 185 -21.52 -3.90 -18.88
CA ILE A 185 -22.77 -3.44 -19.51
C ILE A 185 -23.57 -4.63 -20.09
N ASN A 186 -22.91 -5.54 -20.79
CA ASN A 186 -23.57 -6.73 -21.36
C ASN A 186 -24.12 -7.70 -20.29
N MET A 187 -23.55 -7.68 -19.08
CA MET A 187 -23.99 -8.48 -17.93
C MET A 187 -24.81 -7.64 -16.94
N SER A 188 -25.46 -6.58 -17.41
CA SER A 188 -26.38 -5.76 -16.62
C SER A 188 -27.75 -5.72 -17.27
N ASP A 189 -28.80 -5.94 -16.46
CA ASP A 189 -30.18 -5.69 -16.88
C ASP A 189 -30.49 -4.20 -16.66
N ILE A 190 -30.81 -3.50 -17.72
CA ILE A 190 -31.13 -2.07 -17.69
C ILE A 190 -32.63 -1.90 -17.76
N ASP A 191 -33.25 -1.44 -16.68
CA ASP A 191 -34.67 -1.11 -16.65
C ASP A 191 -34.99 -0.01 -17.69
N PRO A 192 -35.91 -0.25 -18.61
CA PRO A 192 -36.19 0.68 -19.71
C PRO A 192 -36.83 1.99 -19.24
N VAL A 193 -37.48 2.00 -18.08
CA VAL A 193 -38.20 3.17 -17.51
C VAL A 193 -37.27 3.98 -16.60
N THR A 194 -36.70 3.30 -15.60
CA THR A 194 -35.86 3.96 -14.58
C THR A 194 -34.42 4.18 -15.03
N LYS A 195 -33.99 3.47 -16.10
CA LYS A 195 -32.60 3.44 -16.57
C LYS A 195 -31.59 2.96 -15.53
N ILE A 196 -32.07 2.29 -14.47
CA ILE A 196 -31.24 1.70 -13.42
C ILE A 196 -30.67 0.39 -13.94
N ALA A 197 -29.36 0.25 -13.90
CA ALA A 197 -28.68 -1.00 -14.21
C ALA A 197 -28.59 -1.89 -12.96
N THR A 198 -28.95 -3.16 -13.13
CA THR A 198 -28.78 -4.18 -12.09
C THR A 198 -27.89 -5.30 -12.61
N PRO A 199 -26.91 -5.78 -11.82
CA PRO A 199 -26.05 -6.88 -12.23
C PRO A 199 -26.88 -8.16 -12.44
N THR A 200 -26.56 -8.91 -13.50
CA THR A 200 -27.12 -10.26 -13.70
C THR A 200 -26.53 -11.25 -12.70
N GLY A 201 -27.17 -12.42 -12.54
CA GLY A 201 -26.64 -13.51 -11.69
C GLY A 201 -25.21 -13.92 -12.05
N GLY A 202 -24.85 -13.89 -13.33
CA GLY A 202 -23.48 -14.15 -13.80
C GLY A 202 -22.48 -13.08 -13.33
N GLY A 203 -22.86 -11.80 -13.41
CA GLY A 203 -22.05 -10.69 -12.90
C GLY A 203 -21.80 -10.82 -11.38
N ILE A 204 -22.86 -11.10 -10.62
CA ILE A 204 -22.76 -11.30 -9.17
C ILE A 204 -21.81 -12.48 -8.83
N ALA A 205 -21.87 -13.56 -9.60
CA ALA A 205 -20.96 -14.71 -9.39
C ALA A 205 -19.49 -14.32 -9.62
N ILE A 206 -19.19 -13.57 -10.69
CA ILE A 206 -17.83 -13.05 -10.96
C ILE A 206 -17.35 -12.16 -9.81
N ALA A 207 -18.18 -11.22 -9.36
CA ALA A 207 -17.87 -10.34 -8.24
C ALA A 207 -17.65 -11.11 -6.93
N GLY A 208 -18.46 -12.15 -6.68
CA GLY A 208 -18.33 -13.02 -5.51
C GLY A 208 -17.01 -13.78 -5.49
N VAL A 209 -16.62 -14.38 -6.61
CA VAL A 209 -15.33 -15.08 -6.73
C VAL A 209 -14.16 -14.09 -6.53
N ALA A 210 -14.21 -12.93 -7.20
CA ALA A 210 -13.19 -11.91 -7.06
C ALA A 210 -13.06 -11.42 -5.59
N LEU A 211 -14.18 -11.25 -4.90
CA LEU A 211 -14.21 -10.85 -3.49
C LEU A 211 -13.58 -11.91 -2.58
N VAL A 212 -13.91 -13.18 -2.77
CA VAL A 212 -13.33 -14.29 -1.99
C VAL A 212 -11.81 -14.36 -2.19
N VAL A 213 -11.33 -14.24 -3.44
CA VAL A 213 -9.89 -14.23 -3.74
C VAL A 213 -9.21 -13.04 -3.09
N LEU A 214 -9.80 -11.86 -3.15
CA LEU A 214 -9.24 -10.65 -2.56
C LEU A 214 -9.18 -10.74 -1.03
N ILE A 215 -10.26 -11.16 -0.38
CA ILE A 215 -10.30 -11.36 1.08
C ILE A 215 -9.27 -12.41 1.51
N GLY A 216 -9.19 -13.52 0.79
CA GLY A 216 -8.22 -14.58 1.03
C GLY A 216 -6.77 -14.07 0.94
N SER A 217 -6.46 -13.27 -0.07
CA SER A 217 -5.13 -12.67 -0.25
C SER A 217 -4.77 -11.70 0.89
N ILE A 218 -5.72 -10.83 1.29
CA ILE A 218 -5.51 -9.89 2.40
C ILE A 218 -5.33 -10.64 3.72
N ALA A 219 -6.15 -11.66 3.98
CA ALA A 219 -6.05 -12.48 5.19
C ALA A 219 -4.71 -13.22 5.25
N PHE A 220 -4.25 -13.76 4.12
CA PHE A 220 -2.95 -14.41 4.02
C PHE A 220 -1.79 -13.43 4.26
N SER A 221 -1.86 -12.21 3.70
CA SER A 221 -0.87 -11.16 3.95
C SER A 221 -0.82 -10.75 5.42
N LYS A 222 -1.97 -10.68 6.11
CA LYS A 222 -2.04 -10.32 7.54
C LYS A 222 -1.51 -11.40 8.48
N ARG A 223 -1.70 -12.69 8.16
CA ARG A 223 -1.22 -13.81 9.00
C ARG A 223 0.30 -13.84 9.18
N LYS A 224 1.03 -13.28 8.24
CA LYS A 224 2.51 -13.18 8.32
C LYS A 224 3.01 -12.15 9.34
N LYS A 225 2.14 -11.33 9.90
CA LYS A 225 2.49 -10.33 10.91
C LYS A 225 2.99 -10.95 12.22
N GLU A 226 2.53 -12.16 12.55
CA GLU A 226 2.88 -12.84 13.80
C GLU A 226 4.29 -13.45 13.82
N ALA A 227 4.89 -13.70 12.66
CA ALA A 227 6.26 -14.23 12.56
C ALA A 227 7.36 -13.19 12.90
N PHE A 228 7.00 -11.92 13.04
CA PHE A 228 7.87 -10.81 13.39
C PHE A 228 7.51 -10.18 14.74
N GLY A 229 7.10 -10.99 15.70
CA GLY A 229 6.91 -10.62 17.10
C GLY A 229 8.21 -10.23 17.80
N GLY A 230 8.84 -9.16 17.33
CA GLY A 230 10.07 -8.59 17.88
C GLY A 230 9.85 -7.36 18.75
N GLY A 231 8.63 -7.12 19.26
CA GLY A 231 8.36 -6.02 20.19
C GLY A 231 9.15 -6.11 21.49
N GLU A 232 9.49 -7.30 21.96
CA GLU A 232 10.25 -7.51 23.19
C GLU A 232 11.76 -7.26 23.03
N ASN A 233 12.32 -7.45 21.83
CA ASN A 233 13.75 -7.25 21.60
C ASN A 233 14.15 -5.78 21.36
N PHE A 234 13.23 -4.90 20.99
CA PHE A 234 13.54 -3.47 20.86
C PHE A 234 13.68 -2.77 22.21
N ALA A 235 12.88 -3.15 23.21
CA ALA A 235 12.99 -2.61 24.57
C ALA A 235 14.27 -3.08 25.25
N ALA A 236 14.68 -4.34 25.06
CA ALA A 236 15.92 -4.89 25.60
C ALA A 236 17.18 -4.30 24.94
N ALA A 237 17.15 -4.01 23.66
CA ALA A 237 18.27 -3.37 22.96
C ALA A 237 18.43 -1.89 23.32
N ALA A 238 17.36 -1.18 23.64
CA ALA A 238 17.41 0.20 24.10
C ALA A 238 17.94 0.32 25.54
N SER A 239 17.63 -0.66 26.41
CA SER A 239 18.13 -0.67 27.80
C SER A 239 19.59 -1.16 27.96
N ALA A 240 20.18 -1.74 26.91
CA ALA A 240 21.59 -2.16 26.91
C ALA A 240 22.55 -1.12 26.32
N ALA A 241 22.02 0.02 25.87
CA ALA A 241 22.78 1.14 25.30
C ALA A 241 22.93 2.35 26.25
N ASP A 242 22.37 2.26 27.47
CA ASP A 242 22.64 3.12 28.62
C ASP A 242 23.70 2.46 29.52
#